data_661e6024d212873aebb094fcd5908622
#
_entry.id   661e6024d212873aebb094fcd5908622
#
_cell.length_a   1.000
_cell.length_b   1.000
_cell.length_c   1.000
_cell.angle_alpha   90.00
_cell.angle_beta   90.00
_cell.angle_gamma   90.00
#
_symmetry.space_group_name_H-M   'P 1'
#
loop_
_entity.id
_entity.type
_entity.pdbx_description
1 polymer ?
#
loop_
_entity_poly.entity_id
_entity_poly.type
_entity_poly.pdbx_seq_one_letter_code
_entity_poly.pdbx_strand_id
1 'polypeptide(L)'
;MKKSLLALAVTSAFAAPAFAQNSVTLYGVIDAGLTYVNNVGGASKWAMQSGIVQGSRWGLKGSEDLGGGTKAIFQLENGFNVFNGALGQGSREFGRQAYVGLSNSQFGTLTLGRQYDPVVDNAQATTFNGQWGAFFSHPGDIDNTDNGFRVNNAVKYVSPRFGGVQGELFYAFGGVAGQFGAQSTIGAGLNYSGGPLYIGAGYFYARNPGIASSTVSTDGNFGTSTGIWTLVGAPRNMQSISGGATYTFGPATVGANVSDVRFNDALLAGNTTRFDSFELWGNYSLTPAATLGAGYTYTTGKVDATNQKPKYGQVNLMA
;
A
#
# COMPACT_ATOMS: atom_id res chain seq x y z
N MET A 1 -45.97 45.08 13.80
CA MET A 1 -45.33 44.92 12.50
C MET A 1 -43.81 45.13 12.52
N LYS A 2 -43.24 46.06 13.31
CA LYS A 2 -41.75 46.28 13.35
C LYS A 2 -40.94 45.14 14.01
N LYS A 3 -41.54 44.38 14.97
CA LYS A 3 -40.86 43.27 15.66
C LYS A 3 -40.78 41.99 14.80
N SER A 4 -41.74 41.78 13.89
CA SER A 4 -41.78 40.63 12.98
C SER A 4 -40.76 40.75 11.83
N LEU A 5 -40.48 41.99 11.38
CA LEU A 5 -39.46 42.24 10.35
C LEU A 5 -38.04 42.06 10.88
N LEU A 6 -37.81 42.35 12.18
CA LEU A 6 -36.51 42.13 12.82
C LEU A 6 -36.21 40.65 13.01
N ALA A 7 -37.22 39.85 13.35
CA ALA A 7 -37.08 38.39 13.45
C ALA A 7 -36.81 37.72 12.10
N LEU A 8 -37.44 38.22 11.03
CA LEU A 8 -37.19 37.71 9.67
C LEU A 8 -35.78 38.09 9.15
N ALA A 9 -35.28 39.29 9.51
CA ALA A 9 -33.94 39.73 9.15
C ALA A 9 -32.83 38.97 9.88
N VAL A 10 -33.08 38.56 11.14
CA VAL A 10 -32.13 37.75 11.92
C VAL A 10 -32.11 36.31 11.42
N THR A 11 -33.25 35.72 11.06
CA THR A 11 -33.29 34.37 10.49
C THR A 11 -32.69 34.29 9.09
N SER A 12 -32.80 35.34 8.27
CA SER A 12 -32.17 35.39 6.94
C SER A 12 -30.64 35.59 7.00
N ALA A 13 -30.10 36.16 8.08
CA ALA A 13 -28.67 36.32 8.26
C ALA A 13 -27.95 34.98 8.60
N PHE A 14 -28.68 33.95 9.06
CA PHE A 14 -28.14 32.61 9.31
C PHE A 14 -28.33 31.64 8.12
N ALA A 15 -29.04 32.07 7.08
CA ALA A 15 -29.19 31.31 5.85
C ALA A 15 -28.13 31.73 4.80
N ALA A 16 -26.88 31.92 5.21
CA ALA A 16 -25.79 31.89 4.24
C ALA A 16 -25.76 30.46 3.69
N PRO A 17 -25.95 30.25 2.37
CA PRO A 17 -25.73 28.94 1.81
C PRO A 17 -24.27 28.60 2.10
N ALA A 18 -24.03 27.65 3.00
CA ALA A 18 -22.76 26.99 3.07
C ALA A 18 -22.62 26.26 1.72
N PHE A 19 -21.96 26.88 0.76
CA PHE A 19 -21.45 26.21 -0.42
C PHE A 19 -20.31 25.31 0.06
N ALA A 20 -20.67 24.27 0.82
CA ALA A 20 -19.80 23.16 1.07
C ALA A 20 -19.47 22.61 -0.31
N GLN A 21 -18.23 22.72 -0.74
CA GLN A 21 -17.78 22.20 -2.02
C GLN A 21 -17.66 20.67 -1.88
N ASN A 22 -18.85 20.05 -1.78
CA ASN A 22 -18.99 18.61 -1.65
C ASN A 22 -18.68 17.99 -3.01
N SER A 23 -17.77 17.04 -3.05
CA SER A 23 -17.41 16.36 -4.26
C SER A 23 -17.42 14.84 -4.06
N VAL A 24 -18.00 14.16 -5.03
CA VAL A 24 -17.84 12.71 -5.20
C VAL A 24 -17.26 12.47 -6.58
N THR A 25 -16.15 11.78 -6.65
CA THR A 25 -15.44 11.49 -7.89
C THR A 25 -15.43 9.98 -8.11
N LEU A 26 -15.95 9.55 -9.26
CA LEU A 26 -15.69 8.23 -9.80
C LEU A 26 -14.34 8.26 -10.53
N TYR A 27 -13.48 7.29 -10.23
CA TYR A 27 -12.17 7.17 -10.87
C TYR A 27 -11.83 5.71 -11.12
N GLY A 28 -10.80 5.45 -11.92
CA GLY A 28 -10.31 4.10 -12.14
C GLY A 28 -9.13 4.04 -13.08
N VAL A 29 -8.58 2.83 -13.18
CA VAL A 29 -7.52 2.44 -14.11
C VAL A 29 -7.88 1.06 -14.65
N ILE A 30 -7.76 0.89 -15.95
CA ILE A 30 -7.82 -0.40 -16.63
C ILE A 30 -6.45 -0.67 -17.22
N ASP A 31 -5.82 -1.75 -16.77
CA ASP A 31 -4.50 -2.18 -17.21
C ASP A 31 -4.60 -3.63 -17.66
N ALA A 32 -4.20 -3.87 -18.90
CA ALA A 32 -4.31 -5.16 -19.56
C ALA A 32 -3.09 -5.39 -20.47
N GLY A 33 -2.50 -6.57 -20.39
CA GLY A 33 -1.36 -6.88 -21.23
C GLY A 33 -1.22 -8.36 -21.52
N LEU A 34 -0.33 -8.66 -22.46
CA LEU A 34 0.10 -10.00 -22.81
C LEU A 34 1.42 -10.30 -22.13
N THR A 35 1.49 -11.40 -21.40
CA THR A 35 2.70 -11.85 -20.71
C THR A 35 3.21 -13.15 -21.30
N TYR A 36 4.54 -13.26 -21.33
CA TYR A 36 5.24 -14.51 -21.64
C TYR A 36 6.17 -14.86 -20.48
N VAL A 37 6.02 -16.05 -19.97
CA VAL A 37 6.91 -16.62 -18.95
C VAL A 37 7.57 -17.86 -19.55
N ASN A 38 8.90 -17.86 -19.60
CA ASN A 38 9.66 -18.95 -20.25
C ASN A 38 9.67 -20.24 -19.44
N ASN A 39 9.43 -20.16 -18.13
CA ASN A 39 9.48 -21.34 -17.24
C ASN A 39 8.42 -21.25 -16.13
N VAL A 40 7.36 -22.02 -16.28
CA VAL A 40 6.35 -22.26 -15.26
C VAL A 40 6.27 -23.77 -15.06
N GLY A 41 6.98 -24.31 -14.06
CA GLY A 41 7.02 -25.75 -13.81
C GLY A 41 7.65 -26.55 -14.96
N GLY A 42 8.62 -25.98 -15.69
CA GLY A 42 9.31 -26.62 -16.81
C GLY A 42 8.75 -26.30 -18.20
N ALA A 43 7.67 -25.55 -18.31
CA ALA A 43 7.05 -25.16 -19.58
C ALA A 43 6.91 -23.64 -19.73
N SER A 44 6.88 -23.15 -20.97
CA SER A 44 6.57 -21.74 -21.24
C SER A 44 5.07 -21.47 -21.18
N LYS A 45 4.69 -20.26 -20.81
CA LYS A 45 3.30 -19.82 -20.71
C LYS A 45 3.11 -18.44 -21.34
N TRP A 46 2.10 -18.34 -22.23
CA TRP A 46 1.50 -17.10 -22.66
C TRP A 46 0.21 -16.86 -21.88
N ALA A 47 -0.02 -15.66 -21.41
CA ALA A 47 -1.24 -15.31 -20.69
C ALA A 47 -1.65 -13.85 -20.90
N MET A 48 -2.95 -13.62 -21.00
CA MET A 48 -3.50 -12.29 -20.78
C MET A 48 -3.49 -11.99 -19.29
N GLN A 49 -2.99 -10.83 -18.90
CA GLN A 49 -2.86 -10.46 -17.49
C GLN A 49 -3.42 -9.06 -17.25
N SER A 50 -4.26 -8.95 -16.22
CA SER A 50 -4.80 -7.70 -15.73
C SER A 50 -3.86 -7.09 -14.69
N GLY A 51 -3.55 -5.80 -14.80
CA GLY A 51 -2.76 -5.10 -13.80
C GLY A 51 -1.26 -5.39 -13.88
N ILE A 52 -0.66 -5.22 -15.05
CA ILE A 52 0.78 -5.42 -15.28
C ILE A 52 1.59 -4.29 -14.65
N VAL A 53 1.21 -3.05 -14.93
CA VAL A 53 1.84 -1.83 -14.39
C VAL A 53 1.06 -1.32 -13.19
N GLN A 54 -0.27 -1.27 -13.32
CA GLN A 54 -1.16 -0.77 -12.27
C GLN A 54 -2.35 -1.72 -12.10
N GLY A 55 -2.59 -2.25 -10.91
CA GLY A 55 -3.76 -3.09 -10.66
C GLY A 55 -5.06 -2.44 -11.15
N SER A 56 -5.78 -3.14 -12.07
CA SER A 56 -7.06 -2.66 -12.59
C SER A 56 -8.04 -2.43 -11.46
N ARG A 57 -8.65 -1.23 -11.41
CA ARG A 57 -9.48 -0.78 -10.31
C ARG A 57 -10.47 0.29 -10.73
N TRP A 58 -11.53 0.43 -9.97
CA TRP A 58 -12.41 1.58 -9.97
C TRP A 58 -12.78 1.94 -8.54
N GLY A 59 -13.18 3.18 -8.32
CA GLY A 59 -13.52 3.62 -6.97
C GLY A 59 -14.30 4.92 -6.95
N LEU A 60 -14.85 5.17 -5.79
CA LEU A 60 -15.48 6.43 -5.40
C LEU A 60 -14.66 7.05 -4.29
N LYS A 61 -14.36 8.34 -4.42
CA LYS A 61 -13.79 9.15 -3.35
C LYS A 61 -14.56 10.45 -3.23
N GLY A 62 -14.71 10.92 -2.03
CA GLY A 62 -15.41 12.18 -1.82
C GLY A 62 -14.88 12.96 -0.65
N SER A 63 -15.25 14.23 -0.63
CA SER A 63 -14.98 15.13 0.49
C SER A 63 -16.14 16.07 0.71
N GLU A 64 -16.40 16.38 1.98
CA GLU A 64 -17.37 17.37 2.44
C GLU A 64 -16.65 18.35 3.34
N ASP A 65 -16.79 19.64 3.05
CA ASP A 65 -16.21 20.71 3.87
C ASP A 65 -17.06 20.90 5.14
N LEU A 66 -16.45 20.69 6.29
CA LEU A 66 -17.10 20.88 7.61
C LEU A 66 -16.83 22.27 8.21
N GLY A 67 -16.14 23.14 7.48
CA GLY A 67 -15.69 24.44 7.97
C GLY A 67 -14.38 24.36 8.77
N GLY A 68 -13.79 25.52 9.05
CA GLY A 68 -12.54 25.60 9.81
C GLY A 68 -11.35 24.90 9.18
N GLY A 69 -11.35 24.66 7.86
CA GLY A 69 -10.31 23.93 7.15
C GLY A 69 -10.36 22.40 7.34
N THR A 70 -11.44 21.89 7.95
CA THR A 70 -11.66 20.46 8.18
C THR A 70 -12.61 19.89 7.14
N LYS A 71 -12.30 18.72 6.61
CA LYS A 71 -13.12 17.98 5.64
C LYS A 71 -13.40 16.57 6.16
N ALA A 72 -14.64 16.11 6.01
CA ALA A 72 -14.93 14.69 6.01
C ALA A 72 -14.51 14.11 4.66
N ILE A 73 -13.87 12.93 4.68
CA ILE A 73 -13.40 12.26 3.48
C ILE A 73 -13.79 10.79 3.49
N PHE A 74 -13.96 10.21 2.32
CA PHE A 74 -14.08 8.76 2.17
C PHE A 74 -13.42 8.29 0.89
N GLN A 75 -13.07 7.00 0.86
CA GLN A 75 -12.64 6.29 -0.34
C GLN A 75 -13.12 4.85 -0.29
N LEU A 76 -13.72 4.40 -1.40
CA LEU A 76 -14.12 3.01 -1.65
C LEU A 76 -13.47 2.61 -2.98
N GLU A 77 -12.57 1.62 -2.96
CA GLU A 77 -11.80 1.21 -4.14
C GLU A 77 -11.89 -0.30 -4.35
N ASN A 78 -12.41 -0.68 -5.51
CA ASN A 78 -12.51 -2.05 -5.99
C ASN A 78 -11.30 -2.40 -6.86
N GLY A 79 -10.74 -3.58 -6.69
CA GLY A 79 -9.81 -4.18 -7.64
C GLY A 79 -10.50 -5.29 -8.41
N PHE A 80 -10.25 -5.40 -9.70
CA PHE A 80 -10.88 -6.41 -10.54
C PHE A 80 -9.94 -6.94 -11.63
N ASN A 81 -10.27 -8.09 -12.17
CA ASN A 81 -9.59 -8.67 -13.32
C ASN A 81 -10.37 -8.32 -14.60
N VAL A 82 -9.75 -7.55 -15.50
CA VAL A 82 -10.40 -7.06 -16.71
C VAL A 82 -10.76 -8.19 -17.71
N PHE A 83 -10.08 -9.35 -17.62
CA PHE A 83 -10.28 -10.45 -18.58
C PHE A 83 -11.40 -11.43 -18.22
N ASN A 84 -11.83 -11.45 -16.96
CA ASN A 84 -12.90 -12.36 -16.51
C ASN A 84 -13.92 -11.70 -15.58
N GLY A 85 -13.74 -10.40 -15.26
CA GLY A 85 -14.65 -9.65 -14.37
C GLY A 85 -14.60 -10.03 -12.90
N ALA A 86 -13.70 -10.92 -12.48
CA ALA A 86 -13.61 -11.33 -11.07
C ALA A 86 -13.11 -10.19 -10.18
N LEU A 87 -13.67 -10.12 -8.97
CA LEU A 87 -13.20 -9.21 -7.93
C LEU A 87 -11.81 -9.64 -7.44
N GLY A 88 -10.94 -8.65 -7.20
CA GLY A 88 -9.64 -8.85 -6.58
C GLY A 88 -9.71 -8.98 -5.06
N GLN A 89 -8.53 -9.05 -4.42
CA GLN A 89 -8.32 -8.98 -2.97
C GLN A 89 -9.27 -9.89 -2.16
N GLY A 90 -9.33 -11.17 -2.54
CA GLY A 90 -10.16 -12.15 -1.86
C GLY A 90 -11.66 -11.98 -2.15
N SER A 91 -11.99 -11.60 -3.37
CA SER A 91 -13.38 -11.40 -3.85
C SER A 91 -14.15 -10.32 -3.08
N ARG A 92 -13.46 -9.27 -2.61
CA ARG A 92 -14.08 -8.14 -1.94
C ARG A 92 -14.47 -7.05 -2.92
N GLU A 93 -15.68 -6.49 -2.76
CA GLU A 93 -16.16 -5.37 -3.57
C GLU A 93 -15.25 -4.13 -3.43
N PHE A 94 -14.87 -3.78 -2.21
CA PHE A 94 -13.90 -2.69 -1.95
C PHE A 94 -12.64 -3.24 -1.30
N GLY A 95 -12.00 -4.19 -1.99
CA GLY A 95 -10.86 -4.94 -1.47
C GLY A 95 -9.55 -4.15 -1.43
N ARG A 96 -9.44 -3.03 -2.14
CA ARG A 96 -8.23 -2.22 -2.16
C ARG A 96 -8.23 -1.20 -1.03
N GLN A 97 -9.25 -0.36 -0.95
CA GLN A 97 -9.44 0.60 0.14
C GLN A 97 -10.93 0.78 0.44
N ALA A 98 -11.27 0.89 1.72
CA ALA A 98 -12.62 1.19 2.20
C ALA A 98 -12.50 1.92 3.53
N TYR A 99 -12.49 3.26 3.50
CA TYR A 99 -12.32 4.08 4.70
C TYR A 99 -13.11 5.37 4.66
N VAL A 100 -13.32 5.91 5.84
CA VAL A 100 -13.82 7.28 6.09
C VAL A 100 -12.80 8.01 6.97
N GLY A 101 -12.83 9.32 6.98
CA GLY A 101 -11.90 10.07 7.82
C GLY A 101 -12.16 11.57 7.89
N LEU A 102 -11.31 12.24 8.65
CA LEU A 102 -11.24 13.69 8.76
C LEU A 102 -9.86 14.15 8.28
N SER A 103 -9.84 15.19 7.48
CA SER A 103 -8.61 15.81 6.97
C SER A 103 -8.60 17.30 7.28
N ASN A 104 -7.47 17.78 7.81
CA ASN A 104 -7.25 19.20 8.08
C ASN A 104 -5.80 19.55 7.75
N SER A 105 -5.58 20.67 7.06
CA SER A 105 -4.24 21.07 6.61
C SER A 105 -3.27 21.39 7.75
N GLN A 106 -3.76 21.75 8.92
CA GLN A 106 -2.96 22.09 10.11
C GLN A 106 -2.75 20.88 11.03
N PHE A 107 -3.75 19.98 11.13
CA PHE A 107 -3.78 18.88 12.09
C PHE A 107 -3.51 17.52 11.45
N GLY A 108 -3.46 17.43 10.11
CA GLY A 108 -3.26 16.18 9.40
C GLY A 108 -4.56 15.46 9.07
N THR A 109 -4.43 14.16 8.79
CA THR A 109 -5.53 13.32 8.33
C THR A 109 -5.65 12.10 9.22
N LEU A 110 -6.86 11.83 9.72
CA LEU A 110 -7.20 10.62 10.47
C LEU A 110 -8.23 9.83 9.66
N THR A 111 -7.93 8.56 9.39
CA THR A 111 -8.81 7.66 8.62
C THR A 111 -9.08 6.36 9.37
N LEU A 112 -10.26 5.78 9.13
CA LEU A 112 -10.77 4.56 9.78
C LEU A 112 -11.27 3.61 8.71
N GLY A 113 -10.76 2.36 8.68
CA GLY A 113 -11.23 1.34 7.75
C GLY A 113 -10.13 0.44 7.19
N ARG A 114 -10.36 -0.13 6.00
CA ARG A 114 -9.39 -0.94 5.28
C ARG A 114 -8.47 -0.05 4.45
N GLN A 115 -7.16 -0.19 4.66
CA GLN A 115 -6.18 0.74 4.11
C GLN A 115 -4.83 0.07 3.84
N TYR A 116 -3.96 0.78 3.16
CA TYR A 116 -2.54 0.42 2.99
C TYR A 116 -1.78 0.60 4.31
N ASP A 117 -0.73 -0.17 4.48
CA ASP A 117 0.17 -0.07 5.62
C ASP A 117 1.29 0.97 5.39
N PRO A 118 2.03 1.36 6.44
CA PRO A 118 3.07 2.38 6.34
C PRO A 118 4.26 2.02 5.42
N VAL A 119 4.54 0.74 5.15
CA VAL A 119 5.58 0.34 4.19
C VAL A 119 5.15 0.75 2.79
N VAL A 120 3.91 0.44 2.41
CA VAL A 120 3.36 0.86 1.11
C VAL A 120 3.33 2.37 0.99
N ASP A 121 2.77 3.06 1.99
CA ASP A 121 2.54 4.51 1.88
C ASP A 121 3.85 5.33 1.87
N ASN A 122 4.93 4.81 2.48
CA ASN A 122 6.17 5.58 2.62
C ASN A 122 7.37 5.00 1.85
N ALA A 123 7.50 3.69 1.72
CA ALA A 123 8.68 3.08 1.10
C ALA A 123 8.46 2.64 -0.36
N GLN A 124 7.25 2.31 -0.80
CA GLN A 124 6.98 1.85 -2.18
C GLN A 124 7.55 2.80 -3.24
N ALA A 125 7.42 4.12 -3.06
CA ALA A 125 7.94 5.11 -4.00
C ALA A 125 9.46 5.05 -4.21
N THR A 126 10.20 4.34 -3.34
CA THR A 126 11.65 4.16 -3.45
C THR A 126 12.05 2.88 -4.18
N THR A 127 11.08 2.00 -4.47
CA THR A 127 11.28 0.74 -5.19
C THR A 127 11.06 0.90 -6.69
N PHE A 128 11.58 -0.03 -7.48
CA PHE A 128 11.37 -0.02 -8.93
C PHE A 128 9.92 -0.39 -9.29
N ASN A 129 9.28 -1.28 -8.53
CA ASN A 129 7.86 -1.57 -8.71
C ASN A 129 6.99 -0.33 -8.43
N GLY A 130 7.35 0.52 -7.50
CA GLY A 130 6.68 1.79 -7.24
C GLY A 130 6.72 2.78 -8.42
N GLN A 131 7.65 2.58 -9.35
CA GLN A 131 7.77 3.35 -10.58
C GLN A 131 7.05 2.69 -11.76
N TRP A 132 7.12 1.34 -11.87
CA TRP A 132 6.81 0.60 -13.12
C TRP A 132 5.89 -0.61 -12.94
N GLY A 133 5.46 -0.92 -11.72
CA GLY A 133 4.42 -1.91 -11.46
C GLY A 133 4.92 -3.28 -10.99
N ALA A 134 3.95 -4.16 -10.78
CA ALA A 134 4.04 -5.38 -9.99
C ALA A 134 5.09 -6.40 -10.44
N PHE A 135 5.44 -6.42 -11.73
CA PHE A 135 6.48 -7.34 -12.22
C PHE A 135 7.88 -7.06 -11.68
N PHE A 136 8.10 -5.86 -11.16
CA PHE A 136 9.38 -5.45 -10.59
C PHE A 136 9.39 -5.50 -9.06
N SER A 137 8.34 -6.07 -8.46
CA SER A 137 8.29 -6.29 -7.01
C SER A 137 9.41 -7.21 -6.53
N HIS A 138 9.79 -7.05 -5.29
CA HIS A 138 10.67 -8.00 -4.63
C HIS A 138 10.08 -9.41 -4.67
N PRO A 139 10.90 -10.49 -4.65
CA PRO A 139 10.41 -11.85 -4.81
C PRO A 139 9.19 -12.17 -3.95
N GLY A 140 8.06 -12.47 -4.62
CA GLY A 140 6.78 -12.76 -3.97
C GLY A 140 6.13 -11.60 -3.22
N ASP A 141 6.60 -10.36 -3.40
CA ASP A 141 6.17 -9.19 -2.62
C ASP A 141 6.19 -9.48 -1.11
N ILE A 142 7.28 -10.13 -0.65
CA ILE A 142 7.40 -10.65 0.71
C ILE A 142 7.38 -9.54 1.77
N ASP A 143 7.77 -8.34 1.40
CA ASP A 143 7.85 -7.14 2.24
C ASP A 143 6.65 -6.20 2.08
N ASN A 144 5.70 -6.55 1.19
CA ASN A 144 4.50 -5.80 0.85
C ASN A 144 4.77 -4.45 0.18
N THR A 145 5.95 -4.23 -0.40
CA THR A 145 6.24 -2.97 -1.11
C THR A 145 5.42 -2.80 -2.39
N ASP A 146 4.88 -3.89 -2.96
CA ASP A 146 3.93 -3.87 -4.08
C ASP A 146 2.46 -3.92 -3.63
N ASN A 147 2.22 -3.85 -2.32
CA ASN A 147 0.87 -3.81 -1.79
C ASN A 147 0.06 -5.10 -2.11
N GLY A 148 0.65 -6.27 -1.89
CA GLY A 148 0.03 -7.56 -2.08
C GLY A 148 -1.14 -7.82 -1.14
N PHE A 149 -1.11 -7.25 0.07
CA PHE A 149 -2.22 -7.29 1.02
C PHE A 149 -2.53 -5.89 1.57
N ARG A 150 -3.69 -5.74 2.20
CA ARG A 150 -4.17 -4.53 2.89
C ARG A 150 -4.53 -4.89 4.31
N VAL A 151 -4.60 -3.89 5.17
CA VAL A 151 -4.90 -4.07 6.58
C VAL A 151 -6.34 -3.63 6.87
N ASN A 152 -7.11 -4.53 7.50
CA ASN A 152 -8.48 -4.28 7.92
C ASN A 152 -8.53 -3.57 9.28
N ASN A 153 -9.67 -2.91 9.57
CA ASN A 153 -9.98 -2.33 10.88
C ASN A 153 -8.91 -1.35 11.38
N ALA A 154 -8.30 -0.62 10.46
CA ALA A 154 -7.19 0.27 10.77
C ALA A 154 -7.67 1.67 11.15
N VAL A 155 -6.94 2.27 12.08
CA VAL A 155 -6.89 3.70 12.38
C VAL A 155 -5.54 4.18 11.90
N LYS A 156 -5.52 5.15 10.99
CA LYS A 156 -4.29 5.73 10.44
C LYS A 156 -4.31 7.24 10.61
N TYR A 157 -3.21 7.77 11.13
CA TYR A 157 -2.97 9.20 11.20
C TYR A 157 -1.78 9.57 10.34
N VAL A 158 -1.98 10.55 9.46
CA VAL A 158 -0.92 11.13 8.62
C VAL A 158 -0.77 12.60 9.00
N SER A 159 0.42 13.01 9.40
CA SER A 159 0.71 14.39 9.80
C SER A 159 0.62 15.36 8.61
N PRO A 160 0.45 16.66 8.86
CA PRO A 160 0.82 17.66 7.85
C PRO A 160 2.29 17.51 7.46
N ARG A 161 2.65 18.10 6.32
CA ARG A 161 4.05 18.11 5.87
C ARG A 161 4.77 19.33 6.44
N PHE A 162 5.83 19.10 7.21
CA PHE A 162 6.65 20.14 7.84
C PHE A 162 8.04 20.14 7.23
N GLY A 163 8.42 21.19 6.49
CA GLY A 163 9.73 21.28 5.87
C GLY A 163 10.06 20.10 4.94
N GLY A 164 9.05 19.55 4.28
CA GLY A 164 9.19 18.36 3.44
C GLY A 164 8.99 17.02 4.17
N VAL A 165 9.00 16.98 5.49
CA VAL A 165 8.82 15.75 6.31
C VAL A 165 7.34 15.50 6.60
N GLN A 166 6.92 14.25 6.49
CA GLN A 166 5.58 13.76 6.86
C GLN A 166 5.68 12.44 7.61
N GLY A 167 4.97 12.34 8.73
CA GLY A 167 4.90 11.14 9.55
C GLY A 167 3.56 10.42 9.43
N GLU A 168 3.58 9.13 9.68
CA GLU A 168 2.41 8.26 9.71
C GLU A 168 2.43 7.38 10.95
N LEU A 169 1.28 7.24 11.61
CA LEU A 169 1.03 6.29 12.69
C LEU A 169 -0.16 5.42 12.32
N PHE A 170 -0.05 4.13 12.65
CA PHE A 170 -0.99 3.12 12.22
C PHE A 170 -1.27 2.10 13.31
N TYR A 171 -2.55 1.83 13.56
CA TYR A 171 -3.00 0.74 14.42
C TYR A 171 -4.24 0.07 13.82
N ALA A 172 -4.28 -1.26 13.85
CA ALA A 172 -5.44 -2.01 13.40
C ALA A 172 -5.90 -2.99 14.48
N PHE A 173 -7.20 -2.97 14.77
CA PHE A 173 -7.83 -3.77 15.82
C PHE A 173 -8.16 -5.17 15.33
N GLY A 174 -7.66 -6.20 16.01
CA GLY A 174 -7.96 -7.60 15.68
C GLY A 174 -9.38 -8.06 16.08
N GLY A 175 -10.09 -7.27 16.89
CA GLY A 175 -11.50 -7.55 17.23
C GLY A 175 -11.74 -8.77 18.13
N VAL A 176 -10.72 -9.23 18.85
CA VAL A 176 -10.83 -10.42 19.73
C VAL A 176 -11.29 -10.00 21.11
N ALA A 177 -12.44 -10.50 21.54
CA ALA A 177 -13.04 -10.17 22.83
C ALA A 177 -12.09 -10.51 24.01
N GLY A 178 -11.87 -9.55 24.91
CA GLY A 178 -10.99 -9.70 26.07
C GLY A 178 -9.48 -9.67 25.73
N GLN A 179 -9.08 -9.51 24.46
CA GLN A 179 -7.68 -9.56 24.02
C GLN A 179 -7.37 -8.41 23.06
N PHE A 180 -7.18 -7.21 23.59
CA PHE A 180 -6.97 -5.97 22.80
C PHE A 180 -5.86 -6.09 21.75
N GLY A 181 -4.75 -6.76 22.08
CA GLY A 181 -3.60 -6.89 21.19
C GLY A 181 -3.63 -8.12 20.26
N ALA A 182 -4.59 -9.05 20.40
CA ALA A 182 -4.63 -10.23 19.56
C ALA A 182 -5.02 -9.87 18.12
N GLN A 183 -4.36 -10.51 17.14
CA GLN A 183 -4.61 -10.31 15.71
C GLN A 183 -4.49 -8.85 15.23
N SER A 184 -3.90 -7.98 16.02
CA SER A 184 -3.73 -6.56 15.72
C SER A 184 -2.51 -6.31 14.82
N THR A 185 -2.50 -5.13 14.18
CA THR A 185 -1.34 -4.61 13.46
C THR A 185 -0.99 -3.24 14.01
N ILE A 186 0.31 -2.96 14.19
CA ILE A 186 0.83 -1.62 14.49
C ILE A 186 1.84 -1.24 13.43
N GLY A 187 1.98 0.05 13.16
CA GLY A 187 2.98 0.52 12.22
C GLY A 187 3.25 2.01 12.34
N ALA A 188 4.33 2.43 11.70
CA ALA A 188 4.72 3.82 11.56
C ALA A 188 5.46 4.03 10.25
N GLY A 189 5.34 5.23 9.70
CA GLY A 189 6.04 5.64 8.48
C GLY A 189 6.58 7.05 8.60
N LEU A 190 7.62 7.32 7.85
CA LEU A 190 8.21 8.64 7.71
C LEU A 190 8.67 8.83 6.28
N ASN A 191 8.37 9.99 5.71
CA ASN A 191 8.93 10.35 4.42
C ASN A 191 9.36 11.83 4.38
N TYR A 192 10.32 12.09 3.52
CA TYR A 192 10.77 13.42 3.15
C TYR A 192 10.59 13.60 1.64
N SER A 193 10.03 14.71 1.23
CA SER A 193 9.92 15.13 -0.17
C SER A 193 10.33 16.58 -0.29
N GLY A 194 11.43 16.83 -0.99
CA GLY A 194 11.96 18.17 -1.18
C GLY A 194 12.82 18.29 -2.43
N GLY A 195 12.42 19.16 -3.35
CA GLY A 195 13.08 19.28 -4.65
C GLY A 195 13.15 17.95 -5.39
N PRO A 196 14.33 17.51 -5.86
CA PRO A 196 14.50 16.25 -6.57
C PRO A 196 14.57 15.01 -5.68
N LEU A 197 14.63 15.17 -4.36
CA LEU A 197 14.87 14.09 -3.39
C LEU A 197 13.56 13.63 -2.74
N TYR A 198 13.33 12.33 -2.77
CA TYR A 198 12.38 11.64 -1.90
C TYR A 198 13.13 10.60 -1.05
N ILE A 199 12.85 10.56 0.24
CA ILE A 199 13.31 9.52 1.17
C ILE A 199 12.06 8.99 1.89
N GLY A 200 11.91 7.68 1.99
CA GLY A 200 10.78 7.10 2.67
C GLY A 200 11.15 5.82 3.40
N ALA A 201 10.53 5.62 4.57
CA ALA A 201 10.66 4.39 5.34
C ALA A 201 9.33 4.07 6.03
N GLY A 202 9.02 2.78 6.09
CA GLY A 202 7.84 2.26 6.77
C GLY A 202 8.18 1.02 7.58
N TYR A 203 7.46 0.85 8.66
CA TYR A 203 7.49 -0.32 9.53
C TYR A 203 6.08 -0.76 9.84
N PHE A 204 5.83 -2.06 9.84
CA PHE A 204 4.66 -2.64 10.47
C PHE A 204 4.96 -3.96 11.18
N TYR A 205 4.12 -4.29 12.16
CA TYR A 205 4.12 -5.53 12.89
C TYR A 205 2.69 -6.07 12.98
N ALA A 206 2.43 -7.21 12.37
CA ALA A 206 1.12 -7.87 12.35
C ALA A 206 1.14 -9.14 13.19
N ARG A 207 0.15 -9.32 14.06
CA ARG A 207 -0.06 -10.53 14.86
C ARG A 207 -0.99 -11.49 14.14
N ASN A 208 -0.61 -12.78 14.12
CA ASN A 208 -1.34 -13.87 13.48
C ASN A 208 -1.81 -13.52 12.05
N PRO A 209 -0.89 -13.00 11.18
CA PRO A 209 -1.28 -12.68 9.82
C PRO A 209 -1.62 -13.95 9.05
N GLY A 210 -2.45 -13.80 8.00
CA GLY A 210 -2.82 -14.93 7.14
C GLY A 210 -3.98 -15.80 7.67
N ILE A 211 -4.58 -15.46 8.81
CA ILE A 211 -5.85 -16.05 9.24
C ILE A 211 -7.03 -15.12 8.89
N ALA A 212 -8.20 -15.71 8.60
CA ALA A 212 -9.35 -14.96 8.08
C ALA A 212 -9.84 -13.84 9.00
N SER A 213 -9.72 -14.02 10.32
CA SER A 213 -10.13 -13.04 11.34
C SER A 213 -9.08 -11.98 11.67
N SER A 214 -7.85 -12.13 11.17
CA SER A 214 -6.76 -11.16 11.41
C SER A 214 -6.96 -9.87 10.61
N THR A 215 -6.33 -8.79 11.09
CA THR A 215 -6.22 -7.53 10.34
C THR A 215 -5.50 -7.70 9.01
N VAL A 216 -4.51 -8.58 8.93
CA VAL A 216 -3.87 -9.05 7.69
C VAL A 216 -4.41 -10.43 7.36
N SER A 217 -5.49 -10.46 6.60
CA SER A 217 -6.17 -11.70 6.19
C SER A 217 -5.54 -12.32 4.93
N THR A 218 -6.09 -13.47 4.50
CA THR A 218 -5.57 -14.28 3.37
C THR A 218 -5.85 -13.71 1.98
N ASP A 219 -6.21 -12.44 1.85
CA ASP A 219 -6.64 -11.80 0.61
C ASP A 219 -5.51 -11.11 -0.16
N GLY A 220 -4.53 -11.80 -0.47
CA GLY A 220 -3.38 -11.31 -1.23
C GLY A 220 -2.39 -12.44 -1.39
N ASN A 221 -1.13 -12.11 -1.42
CA ASN A 221 -0.07 -13.11 -1.47
C ASN A 221 0.05 -13.88 -0.16
N PHE A 222 -0.47 -13.32 0.93
CA PHE A 222 -0.41 -13.92 2.26
C PHE A 222 -1.23 -15.21 2.34
N GLY A 223 -0.59 -16.29 2.79
CA GLY A 223 -1.22 -17.60 2.90
C GLY A 223 -1.26 -18.40 1.59
N THR A 224 -0.66 -17.91 0.51
CA THR A 224 -0.49 -18.73 -0.71
C THR A 224 0.56 -19.82 -0.47
N SER A 225 0.29 -21.03 -0.97
CA SER A 225 1.24 -22.17 -0.85
C SER A 225 2.17 -22.24 -2.07
N THR A 226 2.58 -21.11 -2.63
CA THR A 226 3.42 -21.06 -3.83
C THR A 226 4.63 -20.15 -3.66
N GLY A 227 5.70 -20.46 -4.37
CA GLY A 227 6.91 -19.66 -4.39
C GLY A 227 7.53 -19.48 -3.01
N ILE A 228 8.02 -18.28 -2.73
CA ILE A 228 8.68 -17.90 -1.48
C ILE A 228 7.77 -18.07 -0.25
N TRP A 229 6.45 -17.95 -0.42
CA TRP A 229 5.46 -18.07 0.66
C TRP A 229 5.37 -19.48 1.27
N THR A 230 5.81 -20.52 0.51
CA THR A 230 5.93 -21.88 1.06
C THR A 230 6.92 -21.99 2.22
N LEU A 231 7.83 -21.00 2.33
CA LEU A 231 8.86 -20.93 3.37
C LEU A 231 8.36 -20.18 4.63
N VAL A 232 7.14 -19.67 4.60
CA VAL A 232 6.57 -18.85 5.69
C VAL A 232 5.54 -19.66 6.50
N GLY A 233 4.62 -20.36 5.84
CA GLY A 233 3.55 -21.11 6.51
C GLY A 233 2.52 -20.16 7.18
N ALA A 234 2.11 -20.50 8.42
CA ALA A 234 1.19 -19.71 9.23
C ALA A 234 1.91 -19.12 10.45
N PRO A 235 2.61 -17.99 10.30
CA PRO A 235 3.44 -17.42 11.37
C PRO A 235 2.58 -16.80 12.47
N ARG A 236 3.11 -16.80 13.71
CA ARG A 236 2.48 -16.10 14.83
C ARG A 236 2.52 -14.59 14.66
N ASN A 237 3.56 -14.06 14.04
CA ASN A 237 3.65 -12.66 13.68
C ASN A 237 4.56 -12.43 12.48
N MET A 238 4.33 -11.30 11.83
CA MET A 238 5.17 -10.77 10.76
C MET A 238 5.60 -9.36 11.16
N GLN A 239 6.85 -9.03 10.93
CA GLN A 239 7.31 -7.65 10.92
C GLN A 239 8.01 -7.35 9.60
N SER A 240 7.77 -6.16 9.09
CA SER A 240 8.43 -5.65 7.89
C SER A 240 8.93 -4.24 8.16
N ILE A 241 10.15 -3.98 7.75
CA ILE A 241 10.72 -2.65 7.64
C ILE A 241 11.27 -2.49 6.23
N SER A 242 10.91 -1.42 5.57
CA SER A 242 11.46 -1.06 4.27
C SER A 242 11.76 0.43 4.23
N GLY A 243 12.80 0.81 3.52
CA GLY A 243 13.12 2.21 3.33
C GLY A 243 14.12 2.42 2.21
N GLY A 244 14.12 3.62 1.66
CA GLY A 244 14.95 3.95 0.55
C GLY A 244 14.90 5.41 0.17
N ALA A 245 15.49 5.73 -0.96
CA ALA A 245 15.51 7.07 -1.51
C ALA A 245 15.45 7.05 -3.03
N THR A 246 14.89 8.12 -3.61
CA THR A 246 15.00 8.42 -5.04
C THR A 246 15.53 9.83 -5.24
N TYR A 247 16.26 10.00 -6.32
CA TYR A 247 16.77 11.31 -6.73
C TYR A 247 16.56 11.50 -8.24
N THR A 248 15.90 12.60 -8.59
CA THR A 248 15.62 12.96 -9.99
C THR A 248 16.58 14.09 -10.44
N PHE A 249 17.30 13.88 -11.53
CA PHE A 249 18.18 14.87 -12.14
C PHE A 249 17.92 14.96 -13.65
N GLY A 250 17.29 16.05 -14.05
CA GLY A 250 16.85 16.21 -15.45
C GLY A 250 15.90 15.08 -15.87
N PRO A 251 16.20 14.38 -16.98
CA PRO A 251 15.37 13.28 -17.49
C PRO A 251 15.60 11.95 -16.75
N ALA A 252 16.53 11.87 -15.83
CA ALA A 252 16.90 10.64 -15.13
C ALA A 252 16.38 10.63 -13.68
N THR A 253 15.97 9.46 -13.21
CA THR A 253 15.70 9.18 -11.79
C THR A 253 16.46 7.92 -11.40
N VAL A 254 17.10 7.94 -10.26
CA VAL A 254 17.69 6.75 -9.63
C VAL A 254 17.06 6.52 -8.28
N GLY A 255 17.02 5.26 -7.87
CA GLY A 255 16.48 4.88 -6.58
C GLY A 255 17.17 3.66 -6.00
N ALA A 256 17.12 3.57 -4.69
CA ALA A 256 17.57 2.43 -3.92
C ALA A 256 16.61 2.13 -2.79
N ASN A 257 16.40 0.85 -2.51
CA ASN A 257 15.57 0.37 -1.41
C ASN A 257 16.24 -0.77 -0.66
N VAL A 258 15.98 -0.86 0.62
CA VAL A 258 16.33 -2.01 1.46
C VAL A 258 15.12 -2.42 2.28
N SER A 259 14.93 -3.74 2.46
CA SER A 259 13.89 -4.28 3.33
C SER A 259 14.39 -5.45 4.18
N ASP A 260 13.86 -5.57 5.38
CA ASP A 260 14.01 -6.73 6.30
C ASP A 260 12.62 -7.20 6.69
N VAL A 261 12.33 -8.46 6.45
CA VAL A 261 11.06 -9.08 6.81
C VAL A 261 11.31 -10.32 7.65
N ARG A 262 10.57 -10.44 8.77
CA ARG A 262 10.67 -11.57 9.68
C ARG A 262 9.32 -12.15 10.00
N PHE A 263 9.26 -13.47 9.96
CA PHE A 263 8.11 -14.28 10.33
C PHE A 263 8.50 -15.17 11.49
N ASN A 264 7.93 -14.92 12.66
CA ASN A 264 8.20 -15.73 13.85
C ASN A 264 7.17 -16.84 13.99
N ASP A 265 7.63 -17.99 14.52
CA ASP A 265 6.90 -19.26 14.52
C ASP A 265 6.47 -19.68 13.08
N ALA A 266 7.33 -19.39 12.12
CA ALA A 266 7.15 -19.72 10.71
C ALA A 266 7.41 -21.21 10.46
N LEU A 267 6.54 -21.89 9.74
CA LEU A 267 6.54 -23.33 9.45
C LEU A 267 6.45 -24.21 10.71
N LEU A 268 7.29 -23.99 11.69
CA LEU A 268 7.32 -24.71 12.97
C LEU A 268 7.45 -23.72 14.12
N ALA A 269 6.82 -24.04 15.26
CA ALA A 269 6.89 -23.22 16.47
C ALA A 269 8.34 -22.99 16.92
N GLY A 270 8.65 -21.77 17.35
CA GLY A 270 9.98 -21.36 17.79
C GLY A 270 10.97 -21.03 16.67
N ASN A 271 10.60 -21.23 15.40
CA ASN A 271 11.49 -20.96 14.26
C ASN A 271 11.15 -19.63 13.60
N THR A 272 12.16 -18.98 13.03
CA THR A 272 12.02 -17.74 12.28
C THR A 272 12.36 -17.97 10.81
N THR A 273 11.55 -17.37 9.94
CA THR A 273 11.91 -17.16 8.53
C THR A 273 12.15 -15.68 8.31
N ARG A 274 13.31 -15.33 7.76
CA ARG A 274 13.72 -13.95 7.49
C ARG A 274 14.13 -13.79 6.04
N PHE A 275 13.80 -12.63 5.47
CA PHE A 275 14.26 -12.19 4.15
C PHE A 275 14.79 -10.77 4.24
N ASP A 276 15.94 -10.54 3.57
CA ASP A 276 16.54 -9.22 3.39
C ASP A 276 16.61 -8.95 1.89
N SER A 277 16.08 -7.81 1.44
CA SER A 277 16.14 -7.39 0.03
C SER A 277 16.93 -6.09 -0.11
N PHE A 278 17.71 -6.01 -1.18
CA PHE A 278 18.49 -4.85 -1.60
C PHE A 278 18.16 -4.56 -3.05
N GLU A 279 17.74 -3.37 -3.35
CA GLU A 279 17.38 -2.96 -4.70
C GLU A 279 18.10 -1.69 -5.09
N LEU A 280 18.58 -1.64 -6.35
CA LEU A 280 19.10 -0.46 -7.01
C LEU A 280 18.48 -0.38 -8.40
N TRP A 281 18.00 0.79 -8.79
CA TRP A 281 17.36 0.99 -10.07
C TRP A 281 17.57 2.40 -10.62
N GLY A 282 17.34 2.57 -11.91
CA GLY A 282 17.32 3.85 -12.57
C GLY A 282 16.42 3.85 -13.79
N ASN A 283 15.90 5.02 -14.12
CA ASN A 283 15.18 5.26 -15.37
C ASN A 283 15.66 6.53 -16.06
N TYR A 284 15.43 6.61 -17.37
CA TYR A 284 15.78 7.74 -18.19
C TYR A 284 14.68 8.01 -19.23
N SER A 285 14.09 9.18 -19.17
CA SER A 285 13.07 9.62 -20.12
C SER A 285 13.76 10.17 -21.39
N LEU A 286 13.71 9.36 -22.45
CA LEU A 286 14.24 9.75 -23.77
C LEU A 286 13.40 10.85 -24.41
N THR A 287 12.10 10.76 -24.24
CA THR A 287 11.08 11.72 -24.68
C THR A 287 9.95 11.74 -23.65
N PRO A 288 8.99 12.69 -23.72
CA PRO A 288 7.80 12.63 -22.86
C PRO A 288 6.96 11.35 -22.99
N ALA A 289 7.14 10.59 -24.07
CA ALA A 289 6.38 9.36 -24.37
C ALA A 289 7.24 8.09 -24.29
N ALA A 290 8.54 8.19 -24.02
CA ALA A 290 9.44 7.03 -24.01
C ALA A 290 10.44 7.12 -22.86
N THR A 291 10.42 6.12 -21.99
CA THR A 291 11.33 5.99 -20.85
C THR A 291 11.94 4.60 -20.84
N LEU A 292 13.25 4.52 -20.64
CA LEU A 292 13.95 3.26 -20.39
C LEU A 292 14.24 3.13 -18.91
N GLY A 293 14.17 1.93 -18.37
CA GLY A 293 14.51 1.66 -16.99
C GLY A 293 15.22 0.33 -16.82
N ALA A 294 16.09 0.28 -15.80
CA ALA A 294 16.78 -0.92 -15.38
C ALA A 294 16.90 -0.97 -13.87
N GLY A 295 16.78 -2.15 -13.28
CA GLY A 295 16.93 -2.37 -11.86
C GLY A 295 17.48 -3.76 -11.58
N TYR A 296 18.10 -3.89 -10.41
CA TYR A 296 18.55 -5.16 -9.87
C TYR A 296 18.12 -5.28 -8.42
N THR A 297 17.44 -6.39 -8.11
CA THR A 297 17.05 -6.76 -6.75
C THR A 297 17.79 -8.02 -6.33
N TYR A 298 18.39 -7.99 -5.16
CA TYR A 298 19.01 -9.15 -4.52
C TYR A 298 18.33 -9.44 -3.19
N THR A 299 17.71 -10.62 -3.07
CA THR A 299 17.04 -11.05 -1.85
C THR A 299 17.73 -12.27 -1.27
N THR A 300 18.05 -12.23 0.01
CA THR A 300 18.55 -13.37 0.78
C THR A 300 17.53 -13.79 1.84
N GLY A 301 17.43 -15.10 2.05
CA GLY A 301 16.56 -15.65 3.08
C GLY A 301 17.32 -16.53 4.07
N LYS A 302 16.74 -16.68 5.26
CA LYS A 302 17.11 -17.66 6.27
C LYS A 302 15.85 -18.32 6.81
N VAL A 303 15.77 -19.63 6.71
CA VAL A 303 14.62 -20.44 7.16
C VAL A 303 15.11 -21.37 8.25
N ASP A 304 14.89 -21.03 9.52
CA ASP A 304 15.43 -21.80 10.64
C ASP A 304 14.86 -23.21 10.70
N ALA A 305 13.57 -23.40 10.38
CA ALA A 305 12.90 -24.71 10.41
C ALA A 305 13.53 -25.77 9.48
N THR A 306 14.11 -25.36 8.36
CA THR A 306 14.71 -26.24 7.37
C THR A 306 16.19 -26.00 7.16
N ASN A 307 16.78 -25.02 7.87
CA ASN A 307 18.16 -24.54 7.72
C ASN A 307 18.50 -24.09 6.27
N GLN A 308 17.47 -23.74 5.48
CA GLN A 308 17.65 -23.25 4.12
C GLN A 308 18.08 -21.78 4.11
N LYS A 309 18.88 -21.43 3.10
CA LYS A 309 19.34 -20.05 2.84
C LYS A 309 19.06 -19.67 1.38
N PRO A 310 17.78 -19.47 1.01
CA PRO A 310 17.43 -19.12 -0.35
C PRO A 310 18.02 -17.76 -0.75
N LYS A 311 18.37 -17.63 -2.03
CA LYS A 311 18.90 -16.42 -2.63
C LYS A 311 18.22 -16.20 -3.97
N TYR A 312 17.83 -14.96 -4.22
CA TYR A 312 17.17 -14.55 -5.46
C TYR A 312 17.90 -13.34 -6.04
N GLY A 313 18.22 -13.42 -7.31
CA GLY A 313 18.71 -12.26 -8.10
C GLY A 313 17.70 -11.96 -9.19
N GLN A 314 17.22 -10.73 -9.27
CA GLN A 314 16.24 -10.30 -10.25
C GLN A 314 16.78 -9.11 -11.03
N VAL A 315 16.89 -9.25 -12.34
CA VAL A 315 17.18 -8.16 -13.26
C VAL A 315 15.87 -7.69 -13.87
N ASN A 316 15.58 -6.42 -13.76
CA ASN A 316 14.39 -5.78 -14.29
C ASN A 316 14.79 -4.81 -15.40
N LEU A 317 14.15 -4.90 -16.55
CA LEU A 317 14.34 -4.01 -17.70
C LEU A 317 12.97 -3.58 -18.22
N MET A 318 12.86 -2.32 -18.61
CA MET A 318 11.64 -1.80 -19.21
C MET A 318 11.92 -0.73 -20.26
N ALA A 319 10.97 -0.58 -21.17
CA ALA A 319 10.92 0.44 -22.21
C ALA A 319 9.49 0.89 -22.49
#